data_e72f036db4f2c25d8a19aebeeae6baf5
#
_entry.id   e72f036db4f2c25d8a19aebeeae6baf5
#
_cell.length_a   1.000
_cell.length_b   1.000
_cell.length_c   1.000
_cell.angle_alpha   90.00
_cell.angle_beta   90.00
_cell.angle_gamma   90.00
#
_symmetry.space_group_name_H-M   'P 1'
#
loop_
_entity.id
_entity.type
_entity.pdbx_description
1 polymer ?
#
loop_
_entity_poly.entity_id
_entity_poly.type
_entity_poly.pdbx_seq_one_letter_code
_entity_poly.pdbx_strand_id
1 'polypeptide(L)' 'MDARSAELLLGFAEGAGPALRGLNANAVFEELEAKDTDLVTALGWFLDNGRTDEALRLAIALAPVWMAR' A
#
# COMPACT_ATOMS: atom_id res chain seq x y z
N MET A 1 -11.54 9.71 -4.04
CA MET A 1 -10.35 9.79 -3.16
C MET A 1 -9.62 11.09 -3.44
N ASP A 2 -9.04 11.72 -2.42
CA ASP A 2 -8.25 12.94 -2.60
C ASP A 2 -6.75 12.64 -2.41
N ALA A 3 -5.91 13.65 -2.74
CA ALA A 3 -4.46 13.49 -2.67
C ALA A 3 -3.98 13.13 -1.26
N ARG A 4 -4.58 13.76 -0.25
CA ARG A 4 -4.18 13.53 1.14
C ARG A 4 -4.46 12.10 1.57
N SER A 5 -5.63 11.57 1.23
CA SER A 5 -5.99 10.20 1.57
C SER A 5 -5.09 9.20 0.85
N ALA A 6 -4.80 9.44 -0.43
CA ALA A 6 -3.91 8.59 -1.19
C ALA A 6 -2.49 8.59 -0.61
N GLU A 7 -1.98 9.75 -0.22
CA GLU A 7 -0.66 9.88 0.38
C GLU A 7 -0.57 9.21 1.75
N LEU A 8 -1.63 9.30 2.55
CA LEU A 8 -1.69 8.61 3.84
C LEU A 8 -1.66 7.09 3.66
N LEU A 9 -2.38 6.59 2.66
CA LEU A 9 -2.38 5.15 2.36
C LEU A 9 -1.01 4.70 1.86
N LEU A 10 -0.34 5.50 1.03
CA LEU A 10 1.02 5.20 0.59
C LEU A 10 1.98 5.13 1.78
N GLY A 11 1.92 6.12 2.67
CA GLY A 11 2.75 6.13 3.88
C GLY A 11 2.50 4.91 4.77
N PHE A 12 1.24 4.52 4.92
CA PHE A 12 0.87 3.32 5.66
C PHE A 12 1.50 2.07 5.04
N ALA A 13 1.38 1.91 3.72
CA ALA A 13 1.91 0.75 3.02
C ALA A 13 3.44 0.69 3.09
N GLU A 14 4.11 1.81 2.90
CA GLU A 14 5.57 1.87 2.97
C GLU A 14 6.08 1.58 4.39
N GLY A 15 5.37 2.08 5.40
CA GLY A 15 5.73 1.82 6.79
C GLY A 15 5.50 0.38 7.21
N ALA A 16 4.59 -0.32 6.56
CA ALA A 16 4.29 -1.72 6.86
C ALA A 16 5.36 -2.68 6.31
N GLY A 17 6.11 -2.28 5.28
CA GLY A 17 7.11 -3.14 4.66
C GLY A 17 8.13 -3.73 5.62
N PRO A 18 8.84 -2.92 6.43
CA PRO A 18 9.77 -3.43 7.43
C PRO A 18 9.10 -4.32 8.47
N ALA A 19 7.87 -4.01 8.87
CA ALA A 19 7.14 -4.78 9.87
C ALA A 19 6.77 -6.18 9.37
N LEU A 20 6.64 -6.38 8.06
CA LEU A 20 6.38 -7.69 7.48
C LEU A 20 7.53 -8.67 7.68
N ARG A 21 8.70 -8.18 8.05
CA ARG A 21 9.88 -9.00 8.33
C ARG A 21 10.07 -9.25 9.82
N GLY A 22 9.20 -8.73 10.68
CA GLY A 22 9.30 -8.81 12.12
C GLY A 22 8.37 -9.85 12.73
N LEU A 23 8.32 -9.86 14.07
CA LEU A 23 7.52 -10.82 14.84
C LEU A 23 6.00 -10.64 14.64
N ASN A 24 5.57 -9.45 14.23
CA ASN A 24 4.15 -9.15 14.03
C ASN A 24 3.74 -9.18 12.57
N ALA A 25 4.48 -9.90 11.73
CA ALA A 25 4.23 -9.93 10.30
C ALA A 25 2.80 -10.33 9.95
N ASN A 26 2.24 -11.31 10.64
CA ASN A 26 0.87 -11.77 10.38
C ASN A 26 -0.17 -10.69 10.65
N ALA A 27 -0.03 -9.94 11.75
CA ALA A 27 -0.95 -8.87 12.08
C ALA A 27 -0.87 -7.74 11.05
N VAL A 28 0.33 -7.38 10.62
CA VAL A 28 0.54 -6.35 9.59
C VAL A 28 -0.02 -6.81 8.26
N PHE A 29 0.19 -8.07 7.91
CA PHE A 29 -0.34 -8.66 6.68
C PHE A 29 -1.87 -8.58 6.66
N GLU A 30 -2.52 -8.93 7.77
CA GLU A 30 -3.97 -8.83 7.90
C GLU A 30 -4.48 -7.41 7.75
N GLU A 31 -3.76 -6.43 8.32
CA GLU A 31 -4.12 -5.03 8.17
C GLU A 31 -4.04 -4.57 6.71
N LEU A 32 -3.00 -4.99 6.00
CA LEU A 32 -2.86 -4.66 4.58
C LEU A 32 -3.97 -5.31 3.76
N GLU A 33 -4.32 -6.55 4.06
CA GLU A 33 -5.44 -7.21 3.37
C GLU A 33 -6.77 -6.52 3.66
N ALA A 34 -7.00 -6.09 4.89
CA ALA A 34 -8.22 -5.39 5.25
C ALA A 34 -8.35 -4.05 4.51
N LYS A 35 -7.23 -3.42 4.16
CA LYS A 35 -7.21 -2.16 3.43
C LYS A 35 -6.96 -2.32 1.93
N ASP A 36 -6.97 -3.56 1.43
CA ASP A 36 -6.63 -3.85 0.04
C ASP A 36 -7.42 -3.01 -0.96
N THR A 37 -8.74 -2.92 -0.77
CA THR A 37 -9.60 -2.13 -1.66
C THR A 37 -9.19 -0.66 -1.68
N ASP A 38 -8.93 -0.09 -0.50
CA ASP A 38 -8.51 1.31 -0.38
C ASP A 38 -7.14 1.53 -1.03
N LEU A 39 -6.22 0.58 -0.84
CA LEU A 39 -4.87 0.67 -1.39
C LEU A 39 -4.90 0.57 -2.92
N VAL A 40 -5.72 -0.30 -3.48
CA VAL A 40 -5.90 -0.40 -4.93
C VAL A 40 -6.52 0.89 -5.48
N THR A 41 -7.49 1.45 -4.76
CA THR A 41 -8.09 2.73 -5.14
C THR A 41 -7.04 3.85 -5.14
N ALA A 42 -6.17 3.89 -4.13
CA ALA A 42 -5.09 4.86 -4.07
C ALA A 42 -4.12 4.70 -5.24
N LEU A 43 -3.77 3.46 -5.58
CA LEU A 43 -2.91 3.18 -6.73
C LEU A 43 -3.50 3.75 -8.02
N GLY A 44 -4.79 3.46 -8.26
CA GLY A 44 -5.50 3.99 -9.43
C GLY A 44 -5.55 5.52 -9.42
N TRP A 45 -5.76 6.12 -8.25
CA TRP A 45 -5.78 7.57 -8.11
C TRP A 45 -4.44 8.20 -8.52
N PHE A 46 -3.32 7.62 -8.05
CA PHE A 46 -1.99 8.11 -8.43
C PHE A 46 -1.77 8.02 -9.93
N LEU A 47 -2.16 6.91 -10.54
CA LEU A 47 -2.01 6.73 -11.99
C LEU A 47 -2.88 7.72 -12.76
N ASP A 48 -4.12 7.92 -12.34
CA ASP A 48 -5.07 8.83 -13.02
C ASP A 48 -4.63 10.29 -12.94
N ASN A 49 -3.88 10.64 -11.90
CA ASN A 49 -3.41 12.00 -11.67
C ASN A 49 -1.97 12.23 -12.12
N GLY A 50 -1.39 11.30 -12.86
CA GLY A 50 -0.05 11.44 -13.40
C GLY A 50 1.05 11.30 -12.35
N ARG A 51 0.74 10.78 -11.17
CA ARG A 51 1.70 10.61 -10.07
C ARG A 51 2.29 9.21 -10.12
N THR A 52 2.97 8.91 -11.22
CA THR A 52 3.50 7.58 -11.50
C THR A 52 4.53 7.12 -10.47
N ASP A 53 5.37 8.03 -9.97
CA ASP A 53 6.39 7.68 -8.97
C ASP A 53 5.76 7.15 -7.70
N GLU A 54 4.70 7.80 -7.21
CA GLU A 54 3.99 7.34 -6.03
C GLU A 54 3.23 6.05 -6.30
N ALA A 55 2.68 5.89 -7.49
CA ALA A 55 2.03 4.64 -7.89
C ALA A 55 3.01 3.48 -7.86
N LEU A 56 4.22 3.67 -8.36
CA LEU A 56 5.27 2.65 -8.32
C LEU A 56 5.68 2.33 -6.89
N ARG A 57 5.85 3.34 -6.06
CA ARG A 57 6.20 3.14 -4.65
C ARG A 57 5.13 2.31 -3.94
N LEU A 58 3.86 2.62 -4.18
CA LEU A 58 2.75 1.88 -3.59
C LEU A 58 2.73 0.44 -4.08
N ALA A 59 2.90 0.22 -5.38
CA ALA A 59 2.92 -1.12 -5.95
C ALA A 59 4.07 -1.96 -5.36
N ILE A 60 5.25 -1.37 -5.21
CA ILE A 60 6.40 -2.05 -4.61
C ILE A 60 6.12 -2.40 -3.15
N ALA A 61 5.51 -1.48 -2.40
CA ALA A 61 5.16 -1.73 -1.01
C ALA A 61 4.13 -2.85 -0.86
N LEU A 62 3.21 -2.99 -1.81
CA LEU A 62 2.17 -4.01 -1.78
C LEU A 62 2.58 -5.34 -2.39
N ALA A 63 3.67 -5.39 -3.13
CA ALA A 63 4.10 -6.60 -3.83
C ALA A 63 4.21 -7.82 -2.89
N PRO A 64 4.80 -7.72 -1.69
CA PRO A 64 4.87 -8.89 -0.79
C PRO A 64 3.49 -9.45 -0.43
N VAL A 65 2.49 -8.58 -0.25
CA VAL A 65 1.12 -9.00 0.06
C VAL A 65 0.49 -9.71 -1.14
N TRP A 66 0.63 -9.13 -2.32
CA TRP A 66 0.04 -9.69 -3.54
C TRP A 66 0.71 -11.00 -3.94
N MET A 67 2.01 -11.11 -3.76
CA MET A 67 2.75 -12.33 -4.11
C MET A 67 2.50 -13.48 -3.14
N ALA A 68 2.09 -13.19 -1.92
CA ALA A 68 1.80 -14.20 -0.91
C ALA A 68 0.40 -14.83 -1.05
N ARG A 69 -0.45 -14.30 -1.90
CA ARG A 69 -1.82 -14.80 -2.13
C ARG A 69 -1.86 -15.94 -3.11
#